data_461a0320168db37d74339036b59c9a44
#
_entry.id   461a0320168db37d74339036b59c9a44
#
_cell.length_a   1.000
_cell.length_b   1.000
_cell.length_c   1.000
_cell.angle_alpha   90.00
_cell.angle_beta   90.00
_cell.angle_gamma   90.00
#
_symmetry.space_group_name_H-M   'P 1'
#
loop_
_entity.id
_entity.type
_entity.pdbx_description
1 polymer ?
#
loop_
_entity_poly.entity_id
_entity_poly.type
_entity_poly.pdbx_seq_one_letter_code
_entity_poly.pdbx_strand_id
1 'polypeptide(L)'
;MRRMMLAPLLWLAATHASAAVPPSDAAFEQAANLYQQHCQRCHGANRLGGTGPALLPESLSRIKPGEIRSVIHNGRPASQMAGYANIFSSAQIEAMVDYLQQPPATAPTWSNDDILASHSILTDISKLPDTPRHGADPLNLFVVVEAGDHHINILDGDRFEVLARFASHFAVHGGPKFSPDGRFVYVASRDGWISLYDLHNLKLIAEVRAGLNTRNLAVSKDGRWVLVGNYLPGNLVVLDARDLSLVKTIPAIGQDGTASRVSAVYTAPPRDSFIVALKDVKEVWELPSAGTPDFEPRRIQAEDMLDDFSFSPDYKQLLATSRKARGGQVIDLDSGQAVTDIPLPGMPHLGSGTYWKRNGEWVFATPNISKGLISVIDFKTWKLIKEIPTLGPGFFMRSHLNSRYAWTDVFFGPDNDAIHLIDKQTLEIAHTLRPMPGKTAAHVEFSRDGRYLLLSIWATDGALIVYDSNTLKELKRLPMNKPSGKYNVGNKIEFVEGTSH
;
A
#
# COMPACT_ATOMS: atom_id res chain seq x y z
N MET A 1 29.99 67.78 21.41
CA MET A 1 28.85 66.92 21.76
C MET A 1 28.92 65.64 20.95
N ARG A 2 29.48 64.59 21.54
CA ARG A 2 29.59 63.23 20.90
C ARG A 2 28.38 62.43 21.36
N ARG A 3 27.55 61.99 20.43
CA ARG A 3 26.46 61.03 20.69
C ARG A 3 27.05 59.60 20.63
N MET A 4 27.04 58.90 21.77
CA MET A 4 27.26 57.46 21.84
C MET A 4 26.03 56.73 21.37
N MET A 5 26.19 55.88 20.34
CA MET A 5 25.16 54.91 19.92
C MET A 5 25.44 53.61 20.71
N LEU A 6 24.46 53.19 21.51
CA LEU A 6 24.41 51.85 22.09
C LEU A 6 23.82 50.88 21.04
N ALA A 7 24.58 49.83 20.71
CA ALA A 7 24.10 48.70 19.95
C ALA A 7 23.49 47.62 20.91
N PRO A 8 22.33 47.04 20.56
CA PRO A 8 21.78 45.95 21.36
C PRO A 8 22.51 44.63 21.06
N LEU A 9 23.01 43.96 22.11
CA LEU A 9 23.48 42.56 22.04
C LEU A 9 22.28 41.64 21.84
N LEU A 10 22.20 40.99 20.68
CA LEU A 10 21.32 39.84 20.46
C LEU A 10 21.99 38.61 21.07
N TRP A 11 21.36 38.05 22.08
CA TRP A 11 21.66 36.70 22.57
C TRP A 11 21.09 35.66 21.59
N LEU A 12 21.95 34.99 20.82
CA LEU A 12 21.59 33.74 20.11
C LEU A 12 21.57 32.61 21.14
N ALA A 13 20.40 32.15 21.49
CA ALA A 13 20.22 30.87 22.17
C ALA A 13 20.50 29.73 21.19
N ALA A 14 21.69 29.14 21.29
CA ALA A 14 22.01 27.90 20.55
C ALA A 14 21.22 26.74 21.17
N THR A 15 20.16 26.30 20.50
CA THR A 15 19.50 25.04 20.82
C THR A 15 20.42 23.90 20.40
N HIS A 16 21.10 23.30 21.37
CA HIS A 16 21.86 22.09 21.18
C HIS A 16 20.83 20.94 20.91
N ALA A 17 20.68 20.55 19.66
CA ALA A 17 20.11 19.26 19.34
C ALA A 17 21.06 18.19 19.91
N SER A 18 20.62 17.51 20.97
CA SER A 18 21.35 16.40 21.55
C SER A 18 21.41 15.28 20.51
N ALA A 19 22.55 15.09 19.87
CA ALA A 19 22.79 13.92 19.04
C ALA A 19 22.75 12.70 19.99
N ALA A 20 21.90 11.71 19.64
CA ALA A 20 21.84 10.46 20.37
C ALA A 20 23.27 9.83 20.39
N VAL A 21 23.82 9.59 21.56
CA VAL A 21 25.07 8.86 21.71
C VAL A 21 24.82 7.44 21.21
N PRO A 22 25.63 6.88 20.28
CA PRO A 22 25.47 5.49 19.87
C PRO A 22 25.60 4.59 21.12
N PRO A 23 24.76 3.49 21.20
CA PRO A 23 24.83 2.57 22.32
C PRO A 23 26.27 2.02 22.46
N SER A 24 26.72 1.84 23.68
CA SER A 24 28.00 1.20 23.94
C SER A 24 27.98 -0.24 23.40
N ASP A 25 29.12 -0.78 22.94
CA ASP A 25 29.23 -2.15 22.46
C ASP A 25 28.59 -3.16 23.42
N ALA A 26 28.77 -2.95 24.73
CA ALA A 26 28.17 -3.79 25.77
C ALA A 26 26.64 -3.73 25.82
N ALA A 27 26.02 -2.57 25.60
CA ALA A 27 24.56 -2.45 25.54
C ALA A 27 23.96 -3.13 24.27
N PHE A 28 24.70 -3.05 23.17
CA PHE A 28 24.34 -3.71 21.93
C PHE A 28 24.42 -5.25 22.05
N GLU A 29 25.50 -5.78 22.62
CA GLU A 29 25.66 -7.20 22.89
C GLU A 29 24.59 -7.72 23.86
N GLN A 30 24.28 -6.94 24.90
CA GLN A 30 23.19 -7.28 25.82
C GLN A 30 21.86 -7.38 25.10
N ALA A 31 21.53 -6.40 24.24
CA ALA A 31 20.30 -6.42 23.45
C ALA A 31 20.24 -7.61 22.48
N ALA A 32 21.36 -7.95 21.82
CA ALA A 32 21.46 -9.13 20.96
C ALA A 32 21.19 -10.43 21.72
N ASN A 33 21.76 -10.56 22.94
CA ASN A 33 21.51 -11.73 23.80
C ASN A 33 20.06 -11.81 24.27
N LEU A 34 19.45 -10.69 24.65
CA LEU A 34 18.03 -10.63 25.01
C LEU A 34 17.13 -10.98 23.83
N TYR A 35 17.49 -10.53 22.63
CA TYR A 35 16.78 -10.90 21.41
C TYR A 35 16.80 -12.43 21.19
N GLN A 36 17.97 -13.06 21.29
CA GLN A 36 18.11 -14.51 21.14
C GLN A 36 17.29 -15.27 22.18
N GLN A 37 17.27 -14.81 23.43
CA GLN A 37 16.57 -15.51 24.51
C GLN A 37 15.04 -15.37 24.41
N HIS A 38 14.54 -14.20 23.98
CA HIS A 38 13.11 -13.87 24.14
C HIS A 38 12.36 -13.60 22.83
N CYS A 39 13.05 -13.18 21.76
CA CYS A 39 12.40 -12.70 20.54
C CYS A 39 12.54 -13.63 19.34
N GLN A 40 13.71 -14.28 19.20
CA GLN A 40 14.04 -15.10 18.02
C GLN A 40 13.07 -16.25 17.77
N ARG A 41 12.42 -16.78 18.80
CA ARG A 41 11.47 -17.89 18.67
C ARG A 41 10.32 -17.54 17.72
N CYS A 42 9.88 -16.28 17.73
CA CYS A 42 8.81 -15.78 16.87
C CYS A 42 9.33 -14.97 15.68
N HIS A 43 10.40 -14.19 15.88
CA HIS A 43 10.91 -13.26 14.89
C HIS A 43 12.12 -13.76 14.09
N GLY A 44 12.52 -15.03 14.28
CA GLY A 44 13.65 -15.67 13.60
C GLY A 44 15.01 -15.26 14.17
N ALA A 45 16.00 -16.16 14.13
CA ALA A 45 17.35 -15.92 14.69
C ALA A 45 18.03 -14.71 14.07
N ASN A 46 17.84 -14.46 12.77
CA ASN A 46 18.42 -13.35 12.02
C ASN A 46 17.44 -12.16 11.85
N ARG A 47 16.39 -12.09 12.65
CA ARG A 47 15.32 -11.09 12.56
C ARG A 47 14.51 -11.14 11.26
N LEU A 48 14.57 -12.25 10.51
CA LEU A 48 13.90 -12.40 9.21
C LEU A 48 12.40 -12.74 9.32
N GLY A 49 11.88 -12.84 10.54
CA GLY A 49 10.50 -13.25 10.80
C GLY A 49 10.35 -14.77 10.91
N GLY A 50 9.17 -15.17 11.32
CA GLY A 50 8.72 -16.55 11.51
C GLY A 50 7.22 -16.53 11.77
N THR A 51 6.75 -16.95 12.94
CA THR A 51 5.37 -16.75 13.37
C THR A 51 5.05 -15.27 13.67
N GLY A 52 6.08 -14.47 13.99
CA GLY A 52 6.02 -13.02 14.06
C GLY A 52 6.71 -12.37 12.86
N PRO A 53 6.46 -11.07 12.61
CA PRO A 53 7.04 -10.35 11.46
C PRO A 53 8.56 -10.25 11.53
N ALA A 54 9.19 -9.96 10.37
CA ALA A 54 10.58 -9.57 10.31
C ALA A 54 10.83 -8.28 11.10
N LEU A 55 11.93 -8.26 11.88
CA LEU A 55 12.36 -7.10 12.67
C LEU A 55 13.64 -6.49 12.09
N LEU A 56 13.64 -6.27 10.77
CA LEU A 56 14.70 -5.58 10.05
C LEU A 56 14.42 -4.07 10.03
N PRO A 57 15.46 -3.21 9.97
CA PRO A 57 15.27 -1.76 9.85
C PRO A 57 14.32 -1.38 8.71
N GLU A 58 14.42 -2.04 7.57
CA GLU A 58 13.57 -1.82 6.40
C GLU A 58 12.11 -2.15 6.70
N SER A 59 11.85 -3.23 7.44
CA SER A 59 10.50 -3.65 7.86
C SER A 59 9.92 -2.71 8.91
N LEU A 60 10.77 -2.15 9.77
CA LEU A 60 10.39 -1.24 10.86
C LEU A 60 10.39 0.24 10.45
N SER A 61 10.83 0.58 9.23
CA SER A 61 11.05 1.97 8.78
C SER A 61 9.82 2.90 8.85
N ARG A 62 8.62 2.36 8.99
CA ARG A 62 7.36 3.12 9.14
C ARG A 62 6.85 3.19 10.56
N ILE A 63 7.49 2.50 11.49
CA ILE A 63 7.13 2.46 12.91
C ILE A 63 8.07 3.40 13.65
N LYS A 64 7.53 4.35 14.40
CA LYS A 64 8.34 5.27 15.18
C LYS A 64 9.02 4.52 16.34
N PRO A 65 10.25 4.90 16.75
CA PRO A 65 10.95 4.29 17.88
C PRO A 65 10.11 4.18 19.16
N GLY A 66 9.33 5.22 19.49
CA GLY A 66 8.41 5.21 20.62
C GLY A 66 7.28 4.18 20.49
N GLU A 67 6.84 3.87 19.30
CA GLU A 67 5.84 2.81 19.06
C GLU A 67 6.46 1.42 19.19
N ILE A 68 7.69 1.23 18.68
CA ILE A 68 8.46 -0.01 18.88
C ILE A 68 8.65 -0.27 20.38
N ARG A 69 9.08 0.78 21.13
CA ARG A 69 9.20 0.74 22.59
C ARG A 69 7.89 0.31 23.25
N SER A 70 6.78 0.93 22.89
CA SER A 70 5.46 0.62 23.44
C SER A 70 5.04 -0.84 23.16
N VAL A 71 5.33 -1.35 21.97
CA VAL A 71 5.05 -2.75 21.62
C VAL A 71 5.90 -3.72 22.43
N ILE A 72 7.19 -3.44 22.62
CA ILE A 72 8.03 -4.30 23.46
C ILE A 72 7.57 -4.25 24.91
N HIS A 73 7.25 -3.07 25.43
CA HIS A 73 6.82 -2.89 26.81
C HIS A 73 5.46 -3.55 27.10
N ASN A 74 4.44 -3.28 26.28
CA ASN A 74 3.03 -3.62 26.55
C ASN A 74 2.53 -4.86 25.79
N GLY A 75 3.28 -5.33 24.78
CA GLY A 75 2.78 -6.33 23.83
C GLY A 75 1.81 -5.73 22.81
N ARG A 76 1.17 -6.62 22.05
CA ARG A 76 0.07 -6.27 21.14
C ARG A 76 -1.21 -7.00 21.55
N PRO A 77 -2.29 -6.28 21.86
CA PRO A 77 -3.60 -6.89 22.10
C PRO A 77 -4.02 -7.81 20.94
N ALA A 78 -4.71 -8.88 21.28
CA ALA A 78 -5.22 -9.88 20.34
C ALA A 78 -4.12 -10.54 19.44
N SER A 79 -2.87 -10.56 19.90
CA SER A 79 -1.77 -11.23 19.23
C SER A 79 -0.93 -12.08 20.19
N GLN A 80 -0.01 -12.91 19.66
CA GLN A 80 0.94 -13.67 20.49
C GLN A 80 2.13 -12.85 20.98
N MET A 81 2.22 -11.57 20.62
CA MET A 81 3.27 -10.66 21.09
C MET A 81 2.99 -10.20 22.50
N ALA A 82 3.59 -10.89 23.48
CA ALA A 82 3.49 -10.53 24.89
C ALA A 82 4.26 -9.23 25.19
N GLY A 83 3.86 -8.53 26.25
CA GLY A 83 4.63 -7.41 26.80
C GLY A 83 5.78 -7.89 27.67
N TYR A 84 6.89 -7.16 27.65
CA TYR A 84 8.13 -7.49 28.36
C TYR A 84 8.43 -6.54 29.52
N ALA A 85 7.49 -5.67 29.91
CA ALA A 85 7.68 -4.70 31.00
C ALA A 85 8.08 -5.34 32.35
N ASN A 86 7.65 -6.59 32.61
CA ASN A 86 7.96 -7.33 33.82
C ASN A 86 9.27 -8.16 33.72
N ILE A 87 9.89 -8.20 32.53
CA ILE A 87 11.07 -9.01 32.23
C ILE A 87 12.27 -8.10 31.95
N PHE A 88 12.05 -7.00 31.22
CA PHE A 88 13.09 -6.06 30.82
C PHE A 88 12.98 -4.75 31.60
N SER A 89 14.11 -4.22 32.01
CA SER A 89 14.19 -2.84 32.50
C SER A 89 13.96 -1.84 31.36
N SER A 90 13.61 -0.60 31.70
CA SER A 90 13.45 0.46 30.69
C SER A 90 14.72 0.64 29.84
N ALA A 91 15.89 0.56 30.43
CA ALA A 91 17.18 0.66 29.72
C ALA A 91 17.37 -0.51 28.72
N GLN A 92 16.96 -1.72 29.08
CA GLN A 92 17.01 -2.89 28.18
C GLN A 92 16.02 -2.77 27.03
N ILE A 93 14.84 -2.18 27.27
CA ILE A 93 13.86 -1.91 26.20
C ILE A 93 14.42 -0.86 25.23
N GLU A 94 15.06 0.22 25.72
CA GLU A 94 15.70 1.20 24.84
C GLU A 94 16.83 0.56 24.03
N ALA A 95 17.71 -0.18 24.65
CA ALA A 95 18.79 -0.89 23.96
C ALA A 95 18.24 -1.86 22.89
N MET A 96 17.10 -2.53 23.15
CA MET A 96 16.43 -3.38 22.17
C MET A 96 15.87 -2.57 20.99
N VAL A 97 15.26 -1.40 21.24
CA VAL A 97 14.78 -0.49 20.18
C VAL A 97 15.93 -0.08 19.27
N ASP A 98 17.07 0.33 19.85
CA ASP A 98 18.27 0.71 19.12
C ASP A 98 18.87 -0.46 18.33
N TYR A 99 18.95 -1.64 18.94
CA TYR A 99 19.41 -2.89 18.30
C TYR A 99 18.56 -3.23 17.06
N LEU A 100 17.24 -3.12 17.16
CA LEU A 100 16.35 -3.45 16.05
C LEU A 100 16.43 -2.45 14.89
N GLN A 101 16.89 -1.24 15.14
CA GLN A 101 17.10 -0.22 14.11
C GLN A 101 18.47 -0.32 13.41
N GLN A 102 19.40 -1.11 13.96
CA GLN A 102 20.68 -1.37 13.30
C GLN A 102 20.55 -2.49 12.25
N PRO A 103 21.26 -2.39 11.11
CA PRO A 103 21.37 -3.51 10.18
C PRO A 103 21.88 -4.77 10.89
N PRO A 104 21.42 -5.97 10.51
CA PRO A 104 22.03 -7.20 11.00
C PRO A 104 23.47 -7.33 10.51
N ALA A 105 24.32 -8.03 11.30
CA ALA A 105 25.73 -8.23 10.98
C ALA A 105 25.95 -8.92 9.59
N THR A 106 25.03 -9.78 9.20
CA THR A 106 25.00 -10.39 7.85
C THR A 106 23.84 -9.78 7.09
N ALA A 107 24.09 -9.33 5.86
CA ALA A 107 23.05 -8.80 4.99
C ALA A 107 21.93 -9.84 4.79
N PRO A 108 20.66 -9.46 4.97
CA PRO A 108 19.55 -10.38 4.82
C PRO A 108 19.45 -10.88 3.36
N THR A 109 19.33 -12.19 3.20
CA THR A 109 19.12 -12.84 1.90
C THR A 109 17.82 -13.64 1.92
N TRP A 110 17.22 -13.81 0.76
CA TRP A 110 16.07 -14.67 0.53
C TRP A 110 16.20 -15.25 -0.85
N SER A 111 16.63 -16.53 -0.90
CA SER A 111 16.97 -17.24 -2.14
C SER A 111 15.73 -17.90 -2.76
N ASN A 112 15.91 -18.48 -3.95
CA ASN A 112 14.87 -19.33 -4.55
C ASN A 112 14.57 -20.56 -3.69
N ASP A 113 15.58 -21.13 -3.05
CA ASP A 113 15.37 -22.28 -2.14
C ASP A 113 14.55 -21.89 -0.91
N ASP A 114 14.74 -20.67 -0.38
CA ASP A 114 13.91 -20.14 0.71
C ASP A 114 12.46 -19.91 0.26
N ILE A 115 12.25 -19.40 -0.96
CA ILE A 115 10.91 -19.23 -1.56
C ILE A 115 10.25 -20.60 -1.69
N LEU A 116 10.92 -21.58 -2.30
CA LEU A 116 10.41 -22.93 -2.50
C LEU A 116 10.11 -23.62 -1.17
N ALA A 117 10.97 -23.49 -0.17
CA ALA A 117 10.78 -24.07 1.16
C ALA A 117 9.60 -23.43 1.93
N SER A 118 9.25 -22.21 1.62
CA SER A 118 8.12 -21.49 2.24
C SER A 118 6.77 -21.80 1.59
N HIS A 119 6.76 -22.37 0.39
CA HIS A 119 5.56 -22.63 -0.38
C HIS A 119 4.71 -23.73 0.24
N SER A 120 3.41 -23.48 0.39
CA SER A 120 2.46 -24.39 0.99
C SER A 120 1.14 -24.40 0.23
N ILE A 121 0.68 -25.60 -0.19
CA ILE A 121 -0.67 -25.82 -0.70
C ILE A 121 -1.55 -26.23 0.49
N LEU A 122 -2.53 -25.41 0.81
CA LEU A 122 -3.42 -25.59 1.97
C LEU A 122 -4.75 -26.23 1.59
N THR A 123 -5.19 -25.98 0.35
CA THR A 123 -6.41 -26.57 -0.20
C THR A 123 -6.18 -26.95 -1.66
N ASP A 124 -6.50 -28.19 -2.00
CA ASP A 124 -6.45 -28.70 -3.37
C ASP A 124 -7.59 -28.11 -4.20
N ILE A 125 -7.25 -27.16 -5.07
CA ILE A 125 -8.22 -26.43 -5.90
C ILE A 125 -9.00 -27.36 -6.85
N SER A 126 -8.40 -28.48 -7.28
CA SER A 126 -9.06 -29.42 -8.21
C SER A 126 -10.28 -30.12 -7.59
N LYS A 127 -10.38 -30.09 -6.25
CA LYS A 127 -11.51 -30.64 -5.49
C LYS A 127 -12.59 -29.62 -5.18
N LEU A 128 -12.39 -28.35 -5.54
CA LEU A 128 -13.35 -27.28 -5.27
C LEU A 128 -14.26 -27.07 -6.47
N PRO A 129 -15.57 -26.85 -6.25
CA PRO A 129 -16.49 -26.50 -7.34
C PRO A 129 -16.15 -25.14 -7.93
N ASP A 130 -16.42 -24.97 -9.21
CA ASP A 130 -16.25 -23.69 -9.90
C ASP A 130 -17.36 -22.69 -9.55
N THR A 131 -18.53 -23.21 -9.16
CA THR A 131 -19.68 -22.39 -8.78
C THR A 131 -19.55 -21.90 -7.32
N PRO A 132 -19.91 -20.64 -7.05
CA PRO A 132 -19.86 -20.10 -5.68
C PRO A 132 -20.73 -20.90 -4.71
N ARG A 133 -20.20 -21.13 -3.49
CA ARG A 133 -20.93 -21.82 -2.41
C ARG A 133 -21.75 -20.87 -1.53
N HIS A 134 -21.67 -19.57 -1.77
CA HIS A 134 -22.46 -18.54 -1.10
C HIS A 134 -23.52 -17.99 -2.04
N GLY A 135 -24.54 -17.33 -1.50
CA GLY A 135 -25.64 -16.75 -2.29
C GLY A 135 -25.43 -15.28 -2.68
N ALA A 136 -24.23 -14.73 -2.46
CA ALA A 136 -23.88 -13.35 -2.82
C ALA A 136 -23.43 -13.26 -4.30
N ASP A 137 -23.58 -12.08 -4.93
CA ASP A 137 -22.98 -11.80 -6.24
C ASP A 137 -21.45 -11.80 -6.12
N PRO A 138 -20.71 -12.73 -6.78
CA PRO A 138 -19.27 -12.82 -6.68
C PRO A 138 -18.54 -11.54 -7.09
N LEU A 139 -19.09 -10.80 -8.06
CA LEU A 139 -18.51 -9.57 -8.55
C LEU A 139 -18.84 -8.35 -7.66
N ASN A 140 -19.81 -8.49 -6.74
CA ASN A 140 -20.09 -7.45 -5.76
C ASN A 140 -19.56 -7.78 -4.35
N LEU A 141 -18.69 -8.78 -4.24
CA LEU A 141 -17.96 -9.02 -2.97
C LEU A 141 -16.96 -7.91 -2.68
N PHE A 142 -16.74 -7.67 -1.38
CA PHE A 142 -15.65 -6.83 -0.91
C PHE A 142 -14.62 -7.65 -0.14
N VAL A 143 -13.36 -7.42 -0.44
CA VAL A 143 -12.23 -7.87 0.37
C VAL A 143 -11.82 -6.73 1.29
N VAL A 144 -12.04 -6.89 2.60
CA VAL A 144 -11.79 -5.84 3.60
C VAL A 144 -10.61 -6.24 4.47
N VAL A 145 -9.58 -5.39 4.51
CA VAL A 145 -8.39 -5.58 5.35
C VAL A 145 -8.67 -5.02 6.73
N GLU A 146 -8.67 -5.88 7.74
CA GLU A 146 -8.80 -5.53 9.16
C GLU A 146 -7.40 -5.53 9.79
N ALA A 147 -6.74 -4.36 9.73
CA ALA A 147 -5.32 -4.23 10.06
C ALA A 147 -5.03 -4.32 11.57
N GLY A 148 -6.02 -4.12 12.43
CA GLY A 148 -5.82 -4.07 13.88
C GLY A 148 -5.45 -5.41 14.49
N ASP A 149 -5.92 -6.50 13.90
CA ASP A 149 -5.67 -7.87 14.37
C ASP A 149 -5.24 -8.83 13.24
N HIS A 150 -4.81 -8.27 12.10
CA HIS A 150 -4.29 -9.03 10.95
C HIS A 150 -5.29 -10.04 10.39
N HIS A 151 -6.47 -9.56 9.99
CA HIS A 151 -7.48 -10.38 9.33
C HIS A 151 -7.94 -9.76 8.01
N ILE A 152 -8.50 -10.62 7.18
CA ILE A 152 -9.21 -10.28 5.95
C ILE A 152 -10.66 -10.74 6.11
N ASN A 153 -11.61 -9.87 5.79
CA ASN A 153 -13.02 -10.20 5.73
C ASN A 153 -13.47 -10.23 4.27
N ILE A 154 -14.26 -11.23 3.92
CA ILE A 154 -15.03 -11.28 2.68
C ILE A 154 -16.45 -10.86 3.01
N LEU A 155 -16.90 -9.76 2.41
CA LEU A 155 -18.19 -9.14 2.69
C LEU A 155 -19.10 -9.24 1.46
N ASP A 156 -20.35 -9.63 1.68
CA ASP A 156 -21.44 -9.51 0.70
C ASP A 156 -21.75 -8.02 0.45
N GLY A 157 -21.59 -7.53 -0.77
CA GLY A 157 -21.78 -6.13 -1.14
C GLY A 157 -23.22 -5.68 -1.28
N ASP A 158 -24.20 -6.61 -1.23
CA ASP A 158 -25.63 -6.31 -1.28
C ASP A 158 -26.25 -6.31 0.11
N ARG A 159 -25.87 -7.29 0.95
CA ARG A 159 -26.43 -7.45 2.31
C ARG A 159 -25.56 -6.83 3.38
N PHE A 160 -24.31 -6.54 3.07
CA PHE A 160 -23.29 -6.04 4.00
C PHE A 160 -23.12 -7.00 5.20
N GLU A 161 -22.94 -8.27 4.89
CA GLU A 161 -22.73 -9.35 5.85
C GLU A 161 -21.37 -9.99 5.61
N VAL A 162 -20.64 -10.31 6.68
CA VAL A 162 -19.36 -11.00 6.59
C VAL A 162 -19.62 -12.46 6.27
N LEU A 163 -19.18 -12.91 5.08
CA LEU A 163 -19.29 -14.31 4.63
C LEU A 163 -18.16 -15.17 5.17
N ALA A 164 -16.97 -14.60 5.30
CA ALA A 164 -15.80 -15.28 5.84
C ALA A 164 -14.84 -14.26 6.44
N ARG A 165 -14.08 -14.70 7.45
CA ARG A 165 -13.00 -13.96 8.08
C ARG A 165 -11.82 -14.91 8.28
N PHE A 166 -10.64 -14.56 7.80
CA PHE A 166 -9.45 -15.38 7.91
C PHE A 166 -8.24 -14.55 8.36
N ALA A 167 -7.30 -15.20 9.03
CA ALA A 167 -6.06 -14.56 9.46
C ALA A 167 -5.19 -14.21 8.24
N SER A 168 -4.59 -13.05 8.25
CA SER A 168 -3.60 -12.61 7.26
C SER A 168 -2.23 -12.51 7.89
N HIS A 169 -1.20 -12.51 7.04
CA HIS A 169 0.16 -12.18 7.46
C HIS A 169 0.27 -10.70 7.85
N PHE A 170 1.39 -10.36 8.49
CA PHE A 170 1.62 -9.05 9.06
C PHE A 170 1.60 -7.93 8.00
N ALA A 171 0.86 -6.85 8.29
CA ALA A 171 0.84 -5.63 7.50
C ALA A 171 0.55 -5.84 6.01
N VAL A 172 -0.64 -6.35 5.70
CA VAL A 172 -1.16 -6.40 4.32
C VAL A 172 -1.01 -5.03 3.65
N HIS A 173 -0.40 -5.01 2.47
CA HIS A 173 -0.04 -3.79 1.77
C HIS A 173 -0.18 -3.91 0.25
N GLY A 174 -0.35 -2.78 -0.43
CA GLY A 174 -0.44 -2.70 -1.89
C GLY A 174 -1.81 -3.06 -2.46
N GLY A 175 -2.78 -3.31 -1.61
CA GLY A 175 -4.13 -3.74 -1.98
C GLY A 175 -4.19 -5.18 -2.53
N PRO A 176 -5.22 -5.94 -2.20
CA PRO A 176 -5.52 -7.21 -2.85
C PRO A 176 -5.67 -7.05 -4.37
N LYS A 177 -5.23 -8.05 -5.12
CA LYS A 177 -5.42 -8.16 -6.57
C LYS A 177 -6.24 -9.39 -6.88
N PHE A 178 -6.99 -9.34 -7.97
CA PHE A 178 -7.95 -10.37 -8.33
C PHE A 178 -7.55 -11.06 -9.62
N SER A 179 -7.96 -12.34 -9.77
CA SER A 179 -7.96 -12.99 -11.07
C SER A 179 -8.95 -12.28 -12.02
N PRO A 180 -8.75 -12.36 -13.34
CA PRO A 180 -9.61 -11.67 -14.29
C PRO A 180 -11.09 -12.08 -14.24
N ASP A 181 -11.38 -13.29 -13.76
CA ASP A 181 -12.74 -13.81 -13.55
C ASP A 181 -13.34 -13.43 -12.18
N GLY A 182 -12.55 -12.79 -11.30
CA GLY A 182 -12.97 -12.39 -9.96
C GLY A 182 -13.06 -13.53 -8.95
N ARG A 183 -12.70 -14.78 -9.30
CA ARG A 183 -12.78 -15.92 -8.40
C ARG A 183 -11.69 -15.90 -7.34
N PHE A 184 -10.48 -15.54 -7.70
CA PHE A 184 -9.32 -15.58 -6.81
C PHE A 184 -8.88 -14.20 -6.37
N VAL A 185 -8.41 -14.10 -5.12
CA VAL A 185 -7.76 -12.90 -4.60
C VAL A 185 -6.36 -13.24 -4.09
N TYR A 186 -5.41 -12.39 -4.47
CA TYR A 186 -4.00 -12.45 -4.08
C TYR A 186 -3.72 -11.32 -3.11
N VAL A 187 -3.20 -11.67 -1.94
CA VAL A 187 -2.94 -10.73 -0.85
C VAL A 187 -1.46 -10.73 -0.53
N ALA A 188 -0.83 -9.56 -0.61
CA ALA A 188 0.57 -9.38 -0.23
C ALA A 188 0.70 -8.75 1.15
N SER A 189 1.66 -9.22 1.94
CA SER A 189 2.04 -8.64 3.21
C SER A 189 3.45 -8.02 3.15
N ARG A 190 3.72 -7.07 4.04
CA ARG A 190 5.01 -6.39 4.07
C ARG A 190 6.19 -7.29 4.41
N ASP A 191 5.97 -8.37 5.13
CA ASP A 191 6.99 -9.36 5.49
C ASP A 191 7.19 -10.45 4.43
N GLY A 192 6.66 -10.22 3.22
CA GLY A 192 6.98 -11.00 2.03
C GLY A 192 6.00 -12.11 1.68
N TRP A 193 4.99 -12.36 2.50
CA TRP A 193 4.03 -13.42 2.25
C TRP A 193 3.00 -13.03 1.20
N ILE A 194 2.71 -13.96 0.31
CA ILE A 194 1.64 -13.90 -0.66
C ILE A 194 0.66 -15.02 -0.34
N SER A 195 -0.62 -14.67 -0.15
CA SER A 195 -1.71 -15.62 0.10
C SER A 195 -2.67 -15.63 -1.08
N LEU A 196 -3.06 -16.80 -1.54
CA LEU A 196 -4.07 -17.03 -2.57
C LEU A 196 -5.36 -17.56 -1.93
N TYR A 197 -6.46 -16.86 -2.14
CA TYR A 197 -7.75 -17.21 -1.58
C TYR A 197 -8.81 -17.37 -2.68
N ASP A 198 -9.61 -18.45 -2.61
CA ASP A 198 -10.77 -18.70 -3.50
C ASP A 198 -12.03 -18.06 -2.91
N LEU A 199 -12.52 -17.01 -3.54
CA LEU A 199 -13.71 -16.27 -3.11
C LEU A 199 -14.99 -17.07 -3.32
N HIS A 200 -15.06 -17.93 -4.35
CA HIS A 200 -16.24 -18.78 -4.59
C HIS A 200 -16.44 -19.82 -3.49
N ASN A 201 -15.36 -20.38 -2.98
CA ASN A 201 -15.40 -21.43 -1.98
C ASN A 201 -15.08 -20.96 -0.57
N LEU A 202 -14.66 -19.69 -0.41
CA LEU A 202 -14.24 -19.08 0.85
C LEU A 202 -13.11 -19.90 1.51
N LYS A 203 -12.06 -20.23 0.73
CA LYS A 203 -10.94 -21.09 1.14
C LYS A 203 -9.59 -20.46 0.83
N LEU A 204 -8.67 -20.57 1.78
CA LEU A 204 -7.26 -20.31 1.55
C LEU A 204 -6.67 -21.47 0.75
N ILE A 205 -6.07 -21.17 -0.39
CA ILE A 205 -5.57 -22.15 -1.35
C ILE A 205 -4.09 -22.43 -1.13
N ALA A 206 -3.27 -21.39 -1.20
CA ALA A 206 -1.82 -21.50 -1.11
C ALA A 206 -1.21 -20.26 -0.49
N GLU A 207 -0.01 -20.43 0.04
CA GLU A 207 0.82 -19.34 0.54
C GLU A 207 2.28 -19.58 0.14
N VAL A 208 3.00 -18.49 -0.11
CA VAL A 208 4.45 -18.49 -0.35
C VAL A 208 5.06 -17.20 0.18
N ARG A 209 6.28 -17.26 0.68
CA ARG A 209 7.03 -16.07 1.07
C ARG A 209 7.98 -15.67 -0.06
N ALA A 210 7.57 -14.69 -0.85
CA ALA A 210 8.30 -14.24 -2.04
C ALA A 210 9.50 -13.32 -1.73
N GLY A 211 9.63 -12.86 -0.48
CA GLY A 211 10.70 -11.96 -0.07
C GLY A 211 10.68 -11.69 1.44
N LEU A 212 11.48 -10.72 1.87
CA LEU A 212 11.53 -10.25 3.27
C LEU A 212 10.83 -8.90 3.46
N ASN A 213 10.68 -8.13 2.39
CA ASN A 213 9.92 -6.88 2.39
C ASN A 213 9.30 -6.67 1.01
N THR A 214 8.03 -7.00 0.89
CA THR A 214 7.27 -6.88 -0.37
C THR A 214 6.59 -5.52 -0.47
N ARG A 215 6.65 -4.92 -1.66
CA ARG A 215 5.99 -3.64 -1.95
C ARG A 215 4.53 -3.85 -2.37
N ASN A 216 4.31 -4.58 -3.43
CA ASN A 216 2.98 -4.97 -3.94
C ASN A 216 3.13 -6.10 -4.96
N LEU A 217 1.99 -6.54 -5.49
CA LEU A 217 1.91 -7.53 -6.56
C LEU A 217 0.95 -7.06 -7.66
N ALA A 218 1.05 -7.71 -8.82
CA ALA A 218 0.13 -7.58 -9.94
C ALA A 218 -0.21 -8.94 -10.51
N VAL A 219 -1.40 -9.09 -11.11
CA VAL A 219 -1.86 -10.32 -11.77
C VAL A 219 -1.93 -10.08 -13.27
N SER A 220 -1.44 -11.00 -14.10
CA SER A 220 -1.51 -10.86 -15.56
C SER A 220 -2.96 -10.84 -16.06
N LYS A 221 -3.18 -10.20 -17.22
CA LYS A 221 -4.50 -10.11 -17.86
C LYS A 221 -5.13 -11.47 -18.13
N ASP A 222 -4.32 -12.46 -18.47
CA ASP A 222 -4.76 -13.82 -18.73
C ASP A 222 -4.92 -14.68 -17.45
N GLY A 223 -4.61 -14.11 -16.28
CA GLY A 223 -4.72 -14.77 -14.99
C GLY A 223 -3.69 -15.88 -14.74
N ARG A 224 -2.61 -15.96 -15.51
CA ARG A 224 -1.61 -17.03 -15.41
C ARG A 224 -0.48 -16.72 -14.46
N TRP A 225 -0.14 -15.44 -14.29
CA TRP A 225 1.05 -15.01 -13.57
C TRP A 225 0.73 -13.99 -12.49
N VAL A 226 1.43 -14.13 -11.37
CA VAL A 226 1.50 -13.11 -10.32
C VAL A 226 2.91 -12.58 -10.29
N LEU A 227 3.09 -11.27 -10.51
CA LEU A 227 4.38 -10.59 -10.39
C LEU A 227 4.44 -9.86 -9.06
N VAL A 228 5.42 -10.21 -8.23
CA VAL A 228 5.65 -9.63 -6.89
C VAL A 228 6.86 -8.72 -6.95
N GLY A 229 6.71 -7.47 -6.50
CA GLY A 229 7.79 -6.51 -6.39
C GLY A 229 8.30 -6.39 -4.95
N ASN A 230 9.61 -6.58 -4.76
CA ASN A 230 10.24 -6.59 -3.45
C ASN A 230 11.19 -5.40 -3.23
N TYR A 231 11.23 -4.92 -1.98
CA TYR A 231 12.27 -4.03 -1.50
C TYR A 231 13.49 -4.82 -1.01
N LEU A 232 13.24 -6.00 -0.43
CA LEU A 232 14.29 -6.85 0.14
C LEU A 232 13.94 -8.34 -0.08
N PRO A 233 14.80 -9.07 -0.80
CA PRO A 233 15.83 -8.53 -1.69
C PRO A 233 15.22 -7.65 -2.79
N GLY A 234 16.03 -6.76 -3.40
CA GLY A 234 15.59 -5.93 -4.53
C GLY A 234 15.40 -6.78 -5.77
N ASN A 235 14.21 -7.31 -5.98
CA ASN A 235 13.90 -8.21 -7.10
C ASN A 235 12.40 -8.22 -7.44
N LEU A 236 12.10 -8.86 -8.55
CA LEU A 236 10.77 -9.31 -8.93
C LEU A 236 10.70 -10.83 -8.79
N VAL A 237 9.58 -11.35 -8.32
CA VAL A 237 9.30 -12.78 -8.24
C VAL A 237 8.04 -13.07 -9.05
N VAL A 238 8.16 -13.97 -10.03
CA VAL A 238 7.05 -14.46 -10.84
C VAL A 238 6.56 -15.76 -10.25
N LEU A 239 5.26 -15.84 -9.99
CA LEU A 239 4.59 -17.02 -9.46
C LEU A 239 3.51 -17.49 -10.44
N ASP A 240 3.25 -18.80 -10.50
CA ASP A 240 2.06 -19.34 -11.15
C ASP A 240 0.82 -18.90 -10.34
N ALA A 241 -0.15 -18.30 -11.01
CA ALA A 241 -1.31 -17.73 -10.33
C ALA A 241 -2.26 -18.80 -9.75
N ARG A 242 -2.15 -20.06 -10.18
CA ARG A 242 -3.05 -21.16 -9.75
C ARG A 242 -2.71 -21.69 -8.36
N ASP A 243 -1.43 -21.66 -8.00
CA ASP A 243 -0.95 -22.32 -6.79
C ASP A 243 0.21 -21.59 -6.08
N LEU A 244 0.64 -20.43 -6.63
CA LEU A 244 1.79 -19.64 -6.15
C LEU A 244 3.14 -20.35 -6.26
N SER A 245 3.28 -21.37 -7.10
CA SER A 245 4.59 -21.98 -7.35
C SER A 245 5.55 -21.00 -8.01
N LEU A 246 6.83 -21.08 -7.61
CA LEU A 246 7.88 -20.18 -8.13
C LEU A 246 8.17 -20.50 -9.60
N VAL A 247 8.10 -19.48 -10.46
CA VAL A 247 8.43 -19.57 -11.89
C VAL A 247 9.78 -18.94 -12.18
N LYS A 248 10.00 -17.71 -11.76
CA LYS A 248 11.25 -16.98 -12.05
C LYS A 248 11.49 -15.90 -10.98
N THR A 249 12.76 -15.66 -10.67
CA THR A 249 13.21 -14.50 -9.91
C THR A 249 14.05 -13.61 -10.83
N ILE A 250 13.77 -12.31 -10.82
CA ILE A 250 14.41 -11.32 -11.68
C ILE A 250 15.07 -10.27 -10.78
N PRO A 251 16.39 -10.21 -10.67
CA PRO A 251 17.06 -9.16 -9.91
C PRO A 251 16.73 -7.76 -10.46
N ALA A 252 16.34 -6.84 -9.61
CA ALA A 252 16.10 -5.45 -9.99
C ALA A 252 17.44 -4.70 -10.07
N ILE A 253 18.14 -4.86 -11.20
CA ILE A 253 19.44 -4.25 -11.47
C ILE A 253 19.28 -3.31 -12.65
N GLY A 254 19.61 -2.02 -12.48
CA GLY A 254 19.60 -1.02 -13.54
C GLY A 254 20.60 -1.33 -14.65
N GLN A 255 20.46 -0.63 -15.75
CA GLN A 255 21.35 -0.78 -16.90
C GLN A 255 22.82 -0.46 -16.56
N ASP A 256 23.02 0.40 -15.57
CA ASP A 256 24.33 0.78 -15.04
C ASP A 256 24.91 -0.24 -14.02
N GLY A 257 24.22 -1.35 -13.76
CA GLY A 257 24.60 -2.36 -12.78
C GLY A 257 24.18 -2.04 -11.34
N THR A 258 23.50 -0.91 -11.09
CA THR A 258 23.04 -0.52 -9.75
C THR A 258 21.85 -1.38 -9.32
N ALA A 259 21.96 -2.00 -8.14
CA ALA A 259 20.84 -2.74 -7.53
C ALA A 259 19.75 -1.75 -7.06
N SER A 260 18.49 -2.12 -7.29
CA SER A 260 17.35 -1.29 -6.92
C SER A 260 16.29 -2.08 -6.16
N ARG A 261 15.54 -1.37 -5.35
CA ARG A 261 14.25 -1.82 -4.83
C ARG A 261 13.18 -1.62 -5.90
N VAL A 262 12.07 -2.37 -5.80
CA VAL A 262 10.92 -2.20 -6.69
C VAL A 262 9.90 -1.28 -6.02
N SER A 263 9.64 -0.09 -6.56
CA SER A 263 8.72 0.88 -5.95
C SER A 263 7.25 0.63 -6.25
N ALA A 264 6.92 0.10 -7.42
CA ALA A 264 5.56 -0.24 -7.81
C ALA A 264 5.53 -1.29 -8.92
N VAL A 265 4.51 -2.16 -8.92
CA VAL A 265 4.20 -3.12 -9.97
C VAL A 265 2.71 -3.02 -10.28
N TYR A 266 2.35 -2.77 -11.55
CA TYR A 266 0.96 -2.75 -12.00
C TYR A 266 0.80 -3.50 -13.31
N THR A 267 -0.37 -4.10 -13.49
CA THR A 267 -0.78 -4.72 -14.76
C THR A 267 -1.23 -3.66 -15.73
N ALA A 268 -0.79 -3.77 -16.98
CA ALA A 268 -1.26 -2.97 -18.11
C ALA A 268 -2.03 -3.87 -19.11
N PRO A 269 -3.32 -4.18 -18.86
CA PRO A 269 -4.06 -5.19 -19.61
C PRO A 269 -4.12 -4.96 -21.12
N PRO A 270 -4.30 -3.72 -21.64
CA PRO A 270 -4.30 -3.49 -23.09
C PRO A 270 -2.94 -3.73 -23.75
N ARG A 271 -1.86 -3.78 -22.97
CA ARG A 271 -0.49 -3.97 -23.43
C ARG A 271 0.00 -5.41 -23.25
N ASP A 272 -0.82 -6.28 -22.64
CA ASP A 272 -0.43 -7.63 -22.23
C ASP A 272 0.91 -7.67 -21.47
N SER A 273 1.11 -6.69 -20.58
CA SER A 273 2.36 -6.50 -19.84
C SER A 273 2.16 -6.07 -18.39
N PHE A 274 3.22 -6.22 -17.60
CA PHE A 274 3.40 -5.56 -16.32
C PHE A 274 4.28 -4.34 -16.49
N ILE A 275 3.96 -3.26 -15.78
CA ILE A 275 4.81 -2.08 -15.68
C ILE A 275 5.37 -2.01 -14.27
N VAL A 276 6.68 -1.80 -14.17
CA VAL A 276 7.44 -1.82 -12.93
C VAL A 276 8.25 -0.54 -12.81
N ALA A 277 8.10 0.19 -11.71
CA ALA A 277 8.97 1.31 -11.40
C ALA A 277 10.07 0.85 -10.43
N LEU A 278 11.31 1.23 -10.72
CA LEU A 278 12.46 0.98 -9.87
C LEU A 278 12.73 2.18 -8.96
N LYS A 279 13.03 1.91 -7.69
CA LYS A 279 13.10 2.95 -6.67
C LYS A 279 14.41 3.71 -6.64
N ASP A 280 15.51 3.04 -6.94
CA ASP A 280 16.87 3.52 -6.70
C ASP A 280 17.65 3.77 -7.99
N VAL A 281 17.02 3.52 -9.13
CA VAL A 281 17.51 3.83 -10.48
C VAL A 281 16.43 4.54 -11.29
N LYS A 282 16.80 5.26 -12.30
CA LYS A 282 15.90 6.04 -13.15
C LYS A 282 15.32 5.21 -14.30
N GLU A 283 14.68 4.08 -13.96
CA GLU A 283 14.11 3.16 -14.93
C GLU A 283 12.69 2.75 -14.60
N VAL A 284 11.88 2.61 -15.64
CA VAL A 284 10.62 1.86 -15.66
C VAL A 284 10.84 0.65 -16.56
N TRP A 285 10.38 -0.50 -16.11
CA TRP A 285 10.45 -1.73 -16.88
C TRP A 285 9.06 -2.14 -17.35
N GLU A 286 8.97 -2.57 -18.60
CA GLU A 286 7.80 -3.25 -19.13
C GLU A 286 8.15 -4.71 -19.37
N LEU A 287 7.44 -5.62 -18.69
CA LEU A 287 7.64 -7.07 -18.79
C LEU A 287 6.44 -7.68 -19.52
N PRO A 288 6.65 -8.49 -20.58
CA PRO A 288 5.55 -9.20 -21.22
C PRO A 288 4.89 -10.16 -20.24
N SER A 289 3.56 -10.31 -20.30
CA SER A 289 2.78 -11.13 -19.37
C SER A 289 1.82 -12.11 -20.06
N ALA A 290 1.70 -12.08 -21.39
CA ALA A 290 0.82 -12.98 -22.12
C ALA A 290 1.51 -14.30 -22.48
N GLY A 291 0.77 -15.39 -22.43
CA GLY A 291 1.25 -16.71 -22.80
C GLY A 291 2.31 -17.27 -21.87
N THR A 292 3.47 -17.65 -22.42
CA THR A 292 4.65 -18.14 -21.68
C THR A 292 5.85 -17.24 -21.97
N PRO A 293 5.87 -16.02 -21.42
CA PRO A 293 6.93 -15.07 -21.67
C PRO A 293 8.24 -15.48 -20.97
N ASP A 294 9.35 -14.96 -21.48
CA ASP A 294 10.65 -15.07 -20.82
C ASP A 294 10.81 -14.08 -19.65
N PHE A 295 9.88 -13.12 -19.54
CA PHE A 295 9.89 -12.02 -18.57
C PHE A 295 11.12 -11.11 -18.67
N GLU A 296 11.72 -11.00 -19.85
CA GLU A 296 12.81 -10.06 -20.07
C GLU A 296 12.26 -8.62 -20.14
N PRO A 297 12.81 -7.69 -19.32
CA PRO A 297 12.28 -6.34 -19.26
C PRO A 297 12.70 -5.48 -20.47
N ARG A 298 11.74 -4.84 -21.11
CA ARG A 298 12.01 -3.66 -21.90
C ARG A 298 12.25 -2.49 -20.95
N ARG A 299 13.44 -1.92 -21.00
CA ARG A 299 13.86 -0.83 -20.11
C ARG A 299 13.48 0.52 -20.72
N ILE A 300 12.83 1.35 -19.94
CA ILE A 300 12.44 2.71 -20.29
C ILE A 300 13.16 3.65 -19.34
N GLN A 301 13.93 4.57 -19.89
CA GLN A 301 14.68 5.56 -19.11
C GLN A 301 13.73 6.63 -18.59
N ALA A 302 13.74 6.87 -17.28
CA ALA A 302 13.06 7.97 -16.64
C ALA A 302 14.04 9.12 -16.36
N GLU A 303 13.52 10.33 -16.16
CA GLU A 303 14.36 11.48 -15.78
C GLU A 303 14.73 11.49 -14.31
N ASP A 304 13.93 10.83 -13.46
CA ASP A 304 14.16 10.71 -12.01
C ASP A 304 13.79 9.30 -11.50
N MET A 305 14.15 9.02 -10.26
CA MET A 305 13.76 7.80 -9.55
C MET A 305 12.28 7.89 -9.18
N LEU A 306 11.49 6.89 -9.57
CA LEU A 306 10.04 6.91 -9.44
C LEU A 306 9.56 6.13 -8.23
N ASP A 307 8.66 6.72 -7.45
CA ASP A 307 8.06 6.09 -6.25
C ASP A 307 6.70 5.47 -6.54
N ASP A 308 5.90 6.10 -7.41
CA ASP A 308 4.54 5.69 -7.72
C ASP A 308 4.11 6.26 -9.07
N PHE A 309 3.13 5.61 -9.72
CA PHE A 309 2.61 6.06 -11.00
C PHE A 309 1.14 5.68 -11.20
N SER A 310 0.53 6.32 -12.20
CA SER A 310 -0.80 6.00 -12.71
C SER A 310 -0.78 6.00 -14.23
N PHE A 311 -1.65 5.22 -14.87
CA PHE A 311 -1.78 5.17 -16.32
C PHE A 311 -2.75 6.22 -16.86
N SER A 312 -2.55 6.64 -18.11
CA SER A 312 -3.64 7.21 -18.92
C SER A 312 -4.73 6.14 -19.14
N PRO A 313 -5.99 6.55 -19.39
CA PRO A 313 -7.10 5.59 -19.57
C PRO A 313 -6.90 4.59 -20.72
N ASP A 314 -6.07 4.91 -21.71
CA ASP A 314 -5.70 4.05 -22.84
C ASP A 314 -4.41 3.24 -22.62
N TYR A 315 -3.76 3.39 -21.46
CA TYR A 315 -2.50 2.74 -21.11
C TYR A 315 -1.31 3.02 -22.05
N LYS A 316 -1.39 4.08 -22.83
CA LYS A 316 -0.26 4.52 -23.68
C LYS A 316 0.77 5.34 -22.93
N GLN A 317 0.34 6.04 -21.90
CA GLN A 317 1.18 6.93 -21.12
C GLN A 317 1.05 6.63 -19.63
N LEU A 318 2.10 6.92 -18.89
CA LEU A 318 2.06 6.93 -17.44
C LEU A 318 2.48 8.30 -16.90
N LEU A 319 1.81 8.73 -15.83
CA LEU A 319 2.23 9.83 -14.98
C LEU A 319 2.92 9.22 -13.77
N ALA A 320 4.14 9.60 -13.50
CA ALA A 320 4.93 9.13 -12.38
C ALA A 320 5.50 10.28 -11.55
N THR A 321 5.69 10.07 -10.27
CA THR A 321 6.30 11.04 -9.36
C THR A 321 7.42 10.42 -8.55
N SER A 322 8.39 11.25 -8.17
CA SER A 322 9.46 10.91 -7.25
C SER A 322 9.33 11.74 -5.96
N ARG A 323 9.79 11.19 -4.86
CA ARG A 323 9.86 11.91 -3.57
C ARG A 323 10.81 13.09 -3.58
N LYS A 324 11.77 13.10 -4.51
CA LYS A 324 12.78 14.14 -4.65
C LYS A 324 12.41 15.16 -5.72
N ALA A 325 11.58 14.78 -6.68
CA ALA A 325 11.16 15.65 -7.76
C ALA A 325 10.14 16.70 -7.31
N ARG A 326 10.11 17.83 -8.00
CA ARG A 326 9.14 18.92 -7.78
C ARG A 326 7.94 18.83 -8.70
N GLY A 327 7.59 17.63 -9.17
CA GLY A 327 6.51 17.45 -10.11
C GLY A 327 6.27 16.00 -10.48
N GLY A 328 5.45 15.80 -11.49
CA GLY A 328 5.19 14.54 -12.16
C GLY A 328 5.85 14.52 -13.53
N GLN A 329 6.35 13.37 -13.93
CA GLN A 329 6.86 13.08 -15.26
C GLN A 329 5.86 12.24 -16.03
N VAL A 330 5.54 12.63 -17.24
CA VAL A 330 4.73 11.82 -18.16
C VAL A 330 5.65 11.10 -19.14
N ILE A 331 5.50 9.77 -19.21
CA ILE A 331 6.29 8.91 -20.10
C ILE A 331 5.33 8.23 -21.08
N ASP A 332 5.63 8.31 -22.37
CA ASP A 332 4.97 7.55 -23.41
C ASP A 332 5.53 6.12 -23.42
N LEU A 333 4.67 5.12 -23.18
CA LEU A 333 5.09 3.74 -23.04
C LEU A 333 5.46 3.07 -24.36
N ASP A 334 5.00 3.59 -25.52
CA ASP A 334 5.31 3.00 -26.82
C ASP A 334 6.73 3.42 -27.27
N SER A 335 7.00 4.71 -27.23
CA SER A 335 8.33 5.25 -27.57
C SER A 335 9.36 5.13 -26.45
N GLY A 336 8.92 5.03 -25.19
CA GLY A 336 9.79 5.08 -24.02
C GLY A 336 10.35 6.47 -23.73
N GLN A 337 9.77 7.54 -24.31
CA GLN A 337 10.25 8.91 -24.16
C GLN A 337 9.44 9.70 -23.16
N ALA A 338 10.10 10.65 -22.48
CA ALA A 338 9.39 11.68 -21.71
C ALA A 338 8.56 12.57 -22.64
N VAL A 339 7.29 12.79 -22.26
CA VAL A 339 6.35 13.63 -23.02
C VAL A 339 6.37 15.05 -22.48
N THR A 340 6.23 15.19 -21.16
CA THR A 340 6.19 16.48 -20.46
C THR A 340 6.34 16.28 -18.95
N ASP A 341 6.68 17.37 -18.28
CA ASP A 341 6.61 17.46 -16.82
C ASP A 341 5.36 18.20 -16.38
N ILE A 342 4.82 17.83 -15.24
CA ILE A 342 3.68 18.50 -14.62
C ILE A 342 4.13 19.06 -13.27
N PRO A 343 3.99 20.36 -13.01
CA PRO A 343 4.34 20.94 -11.72
C PRO A 343 3.31 20.53 -10.66
N LEU A 344 3.51 19.38 -10.03
CA LEU A 344 2.67 18.89 -8.96
C LEU A 344 3.28 19.27 -7.60
N PRO A 345 2.58 20.02 -6.76
CA PRO A 345 3.10 20.43 -5.47
C PRO A 345 3.14 19.28 -4.48
N GLY A 346 4.10 19.31 -3.55
CA GLY A 346 4.18 18.37 -2.44
C GLY A 346 4.47 16.95 -2.87
N MET A 347 3.66 15.99 -2.40
CA MET A 347 3.85 14.55 -2.61
C MET A 347 2.52 13.91 -3.02
N PRO A 348 2.18 13.96 -4.32
CA PRO A 348 0.97 13.32 -4.84
C PRO A 348 1.02 11.80 -4.63
N HIS A 349 -0.14 11.20 -4.35
CA HIS A 349 -0.28 9.74 -4.20
C HIS A 349 -0.99 9.17 -5.43
N LEU A 350 -0.26 8.98 -6.52
CA LEU A 350 -0.80 8.67 -7.83
C LEU A 350 -1.55 7.33 -7.87
N GLY A 351 -1.02 6.29 -7.24
CA GLY A 351 -1.65 4.97 -7.17
C GLY A 351 -2.97 4.94 -6.39
N SER A 352 -3.32 6.01 -5.69
CA SER A 352 -4.62 6.19 -5.02
C SER A 352 -5.46 7.31 -5.63
N GLY A 353 -5.00 7.91 -6.72
CA GLY A 353 -5.78 8.83 -7.52
C GLY A 353 -6.92 8.14 -8.26
N THR A 354 -7.79 8.92 -8.85
CA THR A 354 -8.94 8.44 -9.63
C THR A 354 -9.16 9.30 -10.86
N TYR A 355 -9.79 8.74 -11.87
CA TYR A 355 -10.09 9.46 -13.10
C TYR A 355 -11.57 9.37 -13.46
N TRP A 356 -12.07 10.39 -14.16
CA TRP A 356 -13.44 10.43 -14.66
C TRP A 356 -13.54 11.34 -15.89
N LYS A 357 -14.70 11.30 -16.58
CA LYS A 357 -15.01 12.23 -17.65
C LYS A 357 -15.63 13.52 -17.12
N ARG A 358 -15.04 14.63 -17.48
CA ARG A 358 -15.56 15.99 -17.24
C ARG A 358 -15.76 16.70 -18.58
N ASN A 359 -16.99 17.10 -18.90
CA ASN A 359 -17.33 17.69 -20.20
C ASN A 359 -16.86 16.84 -21.41
N GLY A 360 -16.90 15.52 -21.28
CA GLY A 360 -16.48 14.57 -22.33
C GLY A 360 -14.98 14.25 -22.35
N GLU A 361 -14.12 15.00 -21.66
CA GLU A 361 -12.68 14.78 -21.61
C GLU A 361 -12.26 14.10 -20.29
N TRP A 362 -11.22 13.27 -20.35
CA TRP A 362 -10.69 12.59 -19.19
C TRP A 362 -9.90 13.52 -18.28
N VAL A 363 -10.18 13.49 -16.99
CA VAL A 363 -9.40 14.13 -15.95
C VAL A 363 -8.95 13.12 -14.92
N PHE A 364 -7.78 13.38 -14.32
CA PHE A 364 -7.21 12.62 -13.22
C PHE A 364 -7.10 13.51 -11.98
N ALA A 365 -7.53 13.00 -10.84
CA ALA A 365 -7.37 13.68 -9.58
C ALA A 365 -6.58 12.82 -8.60
N THR A 366 -5.64 13.45 -7.89
CA THR A 366 -4.78 12.76 -6.92
C THR A 366 -4.72 13.49 -5.59
N PRO A 367 -4.85 12.78 -4.46
CA PRO A 367 -4.62 13.36 -3.15
C PRO A 367 -3.13 13.61 -2.93
N ASN A 368 -2.80 14.47 -1.99
CA ASN A 368 -1.43 14.80 -1.63
C ASN A 368 -1.17 14.45 -0.17
N ILE A 369 -0.14 13.63 0.08
CA ILE A 369 0.19 13.12 1.43
C ILE A 369 1.05 14.07 2.26
N SER A 370 1.50 15.17 1.70
CA SER A 370 2.30 16.19 2.40
C SER A 370 1.63 17.57 2.47
N LYS A 371 0.56 17.79 1.69
CA LYS A 371 -0.18 19.06 1.65
C LYS A 371 -1.67 18.82 1.63
N GLY A 372 -2.45 19.70 2.25
CA GLY A 372 -3.91 19.68 2.21
C GLY A 372 -4.45 20.17 0.86
N LEU A 373 -4.32 19.37 -0.18
CA LEU A 373 -4.84 19.67 -1.50
C LEU A 373 -5.04 18.42 -2.37
N ILE A 374 -5.93 18.56 -3.36
CA ILE A 374 -6.10 17.61 -4.46
C ILE A 374 -5.67 18.31 -5.75
N SER A 375 -4.81 17.66 -6.54
CA SER A 375 -4.44 18.14 -7.87
C SER A 375 -5.32 17.46 -8.92
N VAL A 376 -5.93 18.25 -9.80
CA VAL A 376 -6.75 17.77 -10.93
C VAL A 376 -6.04 18.08 -12.24
N ILE A 377 -5.82 17.05 -13.06
CA ILE A 377 -5.01 17.07 -14.27
C ILE A 377 -5.88 16.66 -15.47
N ASP A 378 -5.71 17.36 -16.59
CA ASP A 378 -6.29 16.98 -17.87
C ASP A 378 -5.41 15.97 -18.60
N PHE A 379 -5.94 14.79 -18.93
CA PHE A 379 -5.16 13.74 -19.58
C PHE A 379 -4.76 14.02 -21.04
N LYS A 380 -5.49 14.87 -21.73
CA LYS A 380 -5.21 15.21 -23.13
C LYS A 380 -4.03 16.15 -23.27
N THR A 381 -3.94 17.10 -22.35
CA THR A 381 -2.93 18.15 -22.38
C THR A 381 -1.86 18.00 -21.32
N TRP A 382 -2.06 17.10 -20.36
CA TRP A 382 -1.23 16.92 -19.17
C TRP A 382 -1.04 18.20 -18.34
N LYS A 383 -2.04 19.10 -18.39
CA LYS A 383 -2.00 20.35 -17.63
C LYS A 383 -2.75 20.21 -16.33
N LEU A 384 -2.22 20.85 -15.30
CA LEU A 384 -2.93 21.04 -14.04
C LEU A 384 -4.12 21.97 -14.30
N ILE A 385 -5.35 21.47 -14.08
CA ILE A 385 -6.60 22.23 -14.26
C ILE A 385 -6.93 23.00 -12.99
N LYS A 386 -6.82 22.34 -11.83
CA LYS A 386 -7.22 22.91 -10.54
C LYS A 386 -6.47 22.25 -9.38
N GLU A 387 -6.18 23.07 -8.39
CA GLU A 387 -5.84 22.64 -7.05
C GLU A 387 -7.02 22.88 -6.13
N ILE A 388 -7.49 21.86 -5.43
CA ILE A 388 -8.63 21.95 -4.51
C ILE A 388 -8.08 21.88 -3.09
N PRO A 389 -8.09 22.98 -2.31
CA PRO A 389 -7.66 22.98 -0.92
C PRO A 389 -8.54 22.05 -0.08
N THR A 390 -7.92 21.24 0.80
CA THR A 390 -8.57 20.33 1.74
C THR A 390 -8.20 20.70 3.18
N LEU A 391 -8.91 20.15 4.16
CA LEU A 391 -8.65 20.41 5.60
C LEU A 391 -7.29 19.86 6.08
N GLY A 392 -6.66 19.00 5.31
CA GLY A 392 -5.34 18.44 5.59
C GLY A 392 -4.90 17.46 4.51
N PRO A 393 -3.68 16.92 4.59
CA PRO A 393 -3.17 15.96 3.61
C PRO A 393 -4.03 14.71 3.54
N GLY A 394 -4.34 14.24 2.31
CA GLY A 394 -5.13 13.06 2.03
C GLY A 394 -4.27 11.88 1.57
N PHE A 395 -4.85 10.67 1.60
CA PHE A 395 -4.15 9.46 1.20
C PHE A 395 -4.90 8.68 0.12
N PHE A 396 -6.23 8.59 0.21
CA PHE A 396 -7.06 7.80 -0.72
C PHE A 396 -8.15 8.64 -1.36
N MET A 397 -8.37 8.39 -2.64
CA MET A 397 -9.45 9.00 -3.40
C MET A 397 -10.14 7.94 -4.26
N ARG A 398 -11.47 7.98 -4.34
CA ARG A 398 -12.29 7.09 -5.17
C ARG A 398 -13.48 7.83 -5.73
N SER A 399 -13.93 7.35 -6.87
CA SER A 399 -15.21 7.72 -7.47
C SER A 399 -15.87 6.49 -8.10
N HIS A 400 -16.96 6.66 -8.75
CA HIS A 400 -17.65 5.66 -9.56
C HIS A 400 -18.34 6.34 -10.74
N LEU A 401 -18.53 5.61 -11.86
CA LEU A 401 -19.24 6.12 -13.04
C LEU A 401 -20.61 6.71 -12.66
N ASN A 402 -21.34 6.02 -11.79
CA ASN A 402 -22.68 6.40 -11.35
C ASN A 402 -22.70 7.37 -10.16
N SER A 403 -21.55 7.81 -9.67
CA SER A 403 -21.47 8.80 -8.58
C SER A 403 -21.23 10.22 -9.12
N ARG A 404 -21.98 11.18 -8.61
CA ARG A 404 -21.75 12.61 -8.84
C ARG A 404 -20.42 13.07 -8.24
N TYR A 405 -19.98 12.44 -7.15
CA TYR A 405 -18.85 12.88 -6.35
C TYR A 405 -17.64 11.97 -6.49
N ALA A 406 -16.46 12.57 -6.42
CA ALA A 406 -15.23 11.91 -6.04
C ALA A 406 -15.00 12.12 -4.53
N TRP A 407 -14.73 11.05 -3.80
CA TRP A 407 -14.56 11.05 -2.35
C TRP A 407 -13.10 10.96 -1.99
N THR A 408 -12.65 11.77 -1.05
CA THR A 408 -11.27 11.75 -0.56
C THR A 408 -11.21 11.93 0.94
N ASP A 409 -10.24 11.27 1.57
CA ASP A 409 -9.99 11.43 2.99
C ASP A 409 -9.08 12.63 3.30
N VAL A 410 -9.10 13.03 4.57
CA VAL A 410 -8.12 13.89 5.21
C VAL A 410 -7.33 13.03 6.18
N PHE A 411 -6.41 12.23 5.67
CA PHE A 411 -5.78 11.15 6.45
C PHE A 411 -4.82 11.66 7.53
N PHE A 412 -4.20 12.81 7.31
CA PHE A 412 -3.19 13.38 8.20
C PHE A 412 -3.63 14.72 8.78
N GLY A 413 -3.22 15.00 10.01
CA GLY A 413 -3.51 16.25 10.69
C GLY A 413 -4.70 16.16 11.65
N PRO A 414 -5.13 17.30 12.20
CA PRO A 414 -6.17 17.34 13.24
C PRO A 414 -7.58 17.01 12.72
N ASP A 415 -7.83 17.20 11.42
CA ASP A 415 -9.11 16.97 10.76
C ASP A 415 -9.19 15.56 10.11
N ASN A 416 -8.43 14.59 10.59
CA ASN A 416 -8.36 13.25 10.01
C ASN A 416 -9.66 12.42 10.14
N ASP A 417 -10.66 12.93 10.82
CA ASP A 417 -12.02 12.39 10.88
C ASP A 417 -12.92 12.86 9.74
N ALA A 418 -12.40 13.75 8.84
CA ALA A 418 -13.16 14.34 7.74
C ALA A 418 -12.99 13.54 6.43
N ILE A 419 -14.08 13.47 5.67
CA ILE A 419 -14.12 12.99 4.28
C ILE A 419 -14.72 14.13 3.42
N HIS A 420 -14.03 14.51 2.37
CA HIS A 420 -14.51 15.47 1.38
C HIS A 420 -15.17 14.78 0.18
N LEU A 421 -16.28 15.33 -0.27
CA LEU A 421 -16.97 14.97 -1.50
C LEU A 421 -16.78 16.09 -2.50
N ILE A 422 -16.05 15.83 -3.56
CA ILE A 422 -15.73 16.75 -4.63
C ILE A 422 -16.72 16.53 -5.77
N ASP A 423 -17.45 17.55 -6.16
CA ASP A 423 -18.31 17.48 -7.34
C ASP A 423 -17.45 17.36 -8.61
N LYS A 424 -17.67 16.29 -9.37
CA LYS A 424 -16.84 15.94 -10.54
C LYS A 424 -16.91 16.97 -11.68
N GLN A 425 -17.96 17.79 -11.73
CA GLN A 425 -18.13 18.79 -12.78
C GLN A 425 -17.59 20.15 -12.37
N THR A 426 -17.92 20.64 -11.17
CA THR A 426 -17.46 21.95 -10.69
C THR A 426 -16.04 21.92 -10.14
N LEU A 427 -15.56 20.74 -9.74
CA LEU A 427 -14.27 20.54 -9.05
C LEU A 427 -14.20 21.32 -7.73
N GLU A 428 -15.28 21.33 -6.97
CA GLU A 428 -15.39 22.00 -5.67
C GLU A 428 -15.82 21.00 -4.61
N ILE A 429 -15.42 21.21 -3.36
CA ILE A 429 -15.90 20.44 -2.22
C ILE A 429 -17.37 20.79 -2.00
N ALA A 430 -18.26 19.86 -2.37
CA ALA A 430 -19.69 20.01 -2.19
C ALA A 430 -20.13 19.66 -0.76
N HIS A 431 -19.49 18.67 -0.15
CA HIS A 431 -19.79 18.21 1.22
C HIS A 431 -18.52 17.82 1.95
N THR A 432 -18.58 17.94 3.28
CA THR A 432 -17.59 17.38 4.21
C THR A 432 -18.33 16.58 5.27
N LEU A 433 -18.06 15.30 5.36
CA LEU A 433 -18.64 14.41 6.35
C LEU A 433 -17.64 14.13 7.48
N ARG A 434 -18.13 13.94 8.71
CA ARG A 434 -17.37 13.46 9.87
C ARG A 434 -18.09 12.25 10.46
N PRO A 435 -17.89 11.05 9.87
CA PRO A 435 -18.66 9.85 10.20
C PRO A 435 -18.53 9.41 11.65
N MET A 436 -17.38 9.66 12.26
CA MET A 436 -17.08 9.35 13.65
C MET A 436 -16.06 10.37 14.19
N PRO A 437 -16.56 11.50 14.75
CA PRO A 437 -15.71 12.60 15.19
C PRO A 437 -14.56 12.15 16.10
N GLY A 438 -13.35 12.63 15.82
CA GLY A 438 -12.11 12.30 16.53
C GLY A 438 -11.48 10.96 16.16
N LYS A 439 -12.03 10.21 15.18
CA LYS A 439 -11.44 8.96 14.69
C LYS A 439 -11.16 9.07 13.18
N THR A 440 -9.98 8.62 12.78
CA THR A 440 -9.55 8.70 11.39
C THR A 440 -10.54 8.01 10.45
N ALA A 441 -11.14 8.78 9.55
CA ALA A 441 -11.98 8.30 8.47
C ALA A 441 -11.13 8.18 7.19
N ALA A 442 -11.11 7.02 6.57
CA ALA A 442 -10.20 6.75 5.46
C ALA A 442 -10.74 5.72 4.48
N HIS A 443 -10.16 5.77 3.31
CA HIS A 443 -10.32 4.79 2.24
C HIS A 443 -11.79 4.48 1.96
N VAL A 444 -12.33 4.98 0.88
CA VAL A 444 -13.66 4.68 0.39
C VAL A 444 -13.60 3.65 -0.73
N GLU A 445 -14.66 2.85 -0.88
CA GLU A 445 -14.84 1.96 -2.03
C GLU A 445 -16.33 1.82 -2.33
N PHE A 446 -16.68 1.78 -3.61
CA PHE A 446 -18.05 1.66 -4.07
C PHE A 446 -18.47 0.21 -4.28
N SER A 447 -19.79 -0.07 -4.15
CA SER A 447 -20.37 -1.28 -4.72
C SER A 447 -20.22 -1.29 -6.24
N ARG A 448 -20.35 -2.49 -6.85
CA ARG A 448 -20.18 -2.67 -8.30
C ARG A 448 -21.05 -1.72 -9.13
N ASP A 449 -22.26 -1.44 -8.70
CA ASP A 449 -23.21 -0.53 -9.35
C ASP A 449 -23.04 0.95 -8.93
N GLY A 450 -22.15 1.24 -7.97
CA GLY A 450 -21.93 2.59 -7.43
C GLY A 450 -23.02 3.11 -6.50
N ARG A 451 -24.04 2.31 -6.18
CA ARG A 451 -25.15 2.72 -5.31
C ARG A 451 -24.73 2.87 -3.86
N TYR A 452 -23.88 2.00 -3.39
CA TYR A 452 -23.39 2.01 -2.02
C TYR A 452 -21.92 2.38 -1.98
N LEU A 453 -21.53 2.99 -0.87
CA LEU A 453 -20.15 3.35 -0.58
C LEU A 453 -19.80 2.84 0.82
N LEU A 454 -18.66 2.16 0.92
CA LEU A 454 -18.11 1.67 2.16
C LEU A 454 -16.94 2.55 2.59
N LEU A 455 -16.95 3.00 3.84
CA LEU A 455 -15.94 3.87 4.43
C LEU A 455 -15.37 3.25 5.71
N SER A 456 -14.06 3.31 5.89
CA SER A 456 -13.37 2.80 7.08
C SER A 456 -13.22 3.87 8.15
N ILE A 457 -13.49 3.51 9.39
CA ILE A 457 -13.02 4.21 10.58
C ILE A 457 -11.79 3.48 11.11
N TRP A 458 -10.63 4.06 10.89
CA TRP A 458 -9.33 3.44 11.14
C TRP A 458 -8.90 3.60 12.61
N ALA A 459 -9.63 2.95 13.50
CA ALA A 459 -9.39 2.90 14.95
C ALA A 459 -9.58 1.48 15.47
N THR A 460 -9.01 1.13 16.63
CA THR A 460 -9.16 -0.20 17.23
C THR A 460 -10.61 -0.52 17.54
N ASP A 461 -11.37 0.46 18.00
CA ASP A 461 -12.82 0.45 18.14
C ASP A 461 -13.49 1.09 16.92
N GLY A 462 -12.99 0.77 15.75
CA GLY A 462 -13.43 1.31 14.47
C GLY A 462 -14.64 0.60 13.88
N ALA A 463 -14.95 0.95 12.65
CA ALA A 463 -16.09 0.37 11.94
C ALA A 463 -15.90 0.49 10.42
N LEU A 464 -16.59 -0.37 9.69
CA LEU A 464 -16.91 -0.17 8.29
C LEU A 464 -18.31 0.44 8.21
N ILE A 465 -18.44 1.62 7.60
CA ILE A 465 -19.72 2.34 7.49
C ILE A 465 -20.18 2.29 6.04
N VAL A 466 -21.43 1.92 5.84
CA VAL A 466 -22.09 1.86 4.53
C VAL A 466 -22.98 3.08 4.34
N TYR A 467 -22.77 3.79 3.24
CA TYR A 467 -23.59 4.92 2.81
C TYR A 467 -24.34 4.59 1.53
N ASP A 468 -25.54 5.14 1.37
CA ASP A 468 -26.13 5.34 0.05
C ASP A 468 -25.37 6.51 -0.62
N SER A 469 -24.76 6.27 -1.79
CA SER A 469 -23.86 7.23 -2.43
C SER A 469 -24.55 8.46 -3.00
N ASN A 470 -25.87 8.41 -3.20
CA ASN A 470 -26.68 9.50 -3.74
C ASN A 470 -27.28 10.36 -2.64
N THR A 471 -27.86 9.74 -1.63
CA THR A 471 -28.52 10.46 -0.52
C THR A 471 -27.57 10.82 0.61
N LEU A 472 -26.37 10.25 0.63
CA LEU A 472 -25.35 10.40 1.67
C LEU A 472 -25.82 9.89 3.06
N LYS A 473 -26.88 9.09 3.09
CA LYS A 473 -27.43 8.53 4.32
C LYS A 473 -26.62 7.30 4.73
N GLU A 474 -26.22 7.24 5.99
CA GLU A 474 -25.68 6.02 6.61
C GLU A 474 -26.76 4.94 6.68
N LEU A 475 -26.46 3.76 6.15
CA LEU A 475 -27.39 2.62 6.09
C LEU A 475 -27.03 1.55 7.11
N LYS A 476 -25.74 1.29 7.29
CA LYS A 476 -25.24 0.22 8.16
C LYS A 476 -23.88 0.58 8.72
N ARG A 477 -23.60 0.09 9.91
CA ARG A 477 -22.30 0.22 10.56
C ARG A 477 -21.88 -1.15 11.10
N LEU A 478 -20.72 -1.64 10.66
CA LEU A 478 -20.15 -2.93 11.04
C LEU A 478 -18.93 -2.66 11.92
N PRO A 479 -18.97 -2.96 13.22
CA PRO A 479 -17.80 -2.86 14.09
C PRO A 479 -16.65 -3.72 13.57
N MET A 480 -15.45 -3.13 13.44
CA MET A 480 -14.24 -3.81 12.99
C MET A 480 -13.01 -3.19 13.66
N ASN A 481 -12.00 -4.02 13.91
CA ASN A 481 -10.75 -3.58 14.51
C ASN A 481 -9.82 -2.96 13.45
N LYS A 482 -9.77 -1.63 13.42
CA LYS A 482 -8.91 -0.84 12.53
C LYS A 482 -9.04 -1.28 11.04
N PRO A 483 -10.27 -1.32 10.47
CA PRO A 483 -10.42 -1.64 9.06
C PRO A 483 -9.67 -0.61 8.23
N SER A 484 -8.89 -1.07 7.25
CA SER A 484 -8.10 -0.20 6.36
C SER A 484 -8.69 -0.20 4.95
N GLY A 485 -7.99 -0.80 4.00
CA GLY A 485 -8.45 -0.92 2.63
C GLY A 485 -9.63 -1.89 2.48
N LYS A 486 -10.53 -1.57 1.57
CA LYS A 486 -11.57 -2.45 1.07
C LYS A 486 -11.63 -2.34 -0.43
N TYR A 487 -11.92 -3.46 -1.08
CA TYR A 487 -11.77 -3.60 -2.52
C TYR A 487 -12.93 -4.40 -3.07
N ASN A 488 -13.76 -3.77 -3.92
CA ASN A 488 -14.83 -4.45 -4.61
C ASN A 488 -14.27 -5.25 -5.78
N VAL A 489 -14.66 -6.52 -5.90
CA VAL A 489 -14.15 -7.44 -6.94
C VAL A 489 -14.41 -6.87 -8.34
N GLY A 490 -15.67 -6.56 -8.67
CA GLY A 490 -16.06 -6.07 -10.00
C GLY A 490 -15.31 -4.79 -10.38
N ASN A 491 -15.28 -3.80 -9.48
CA ASN A 491 -14.58 -2.54 -9.75
C ASN A 491 -13.08 -2.71 -10.03
N LYS A 492 -12.46 -3.75 -9.45
CA LYS A 492 -11.01 -3.99 -9.60
C LYS A 492 -10.64 -4.81 -10.83
N ILE A 493 -11.54 -5.61 -11.37
CA ILE A 493 -11.29 -6.38 -12.58
C ILE A 493 -11.82 -5.71 -13.86
N GLU A 494 -12.90 -4.92 -13.74
CA GLU A 494 -13.52 -4.21 -14.88
C GLU A 494 -12.83 -2.87 -15.18
N PHE A 495 -11.94 -2.38 -14.31
CA PHE A 495 -11.25 -1.08 -14.41
C PHE A 495 -12.20 0.08 -14.69
N VAL A 496 -13.31 0.12 -13.97
CA VAL A 496 -14.37 1.10 -14.15
C VAL A 496 -13.89 2.51 -13.84
N GLU A 497 -14.44 3.50 -14.55
CA GLU A 497 -14.23 4.93 -14.26
C GLU A 497 -14.40 5.20 -12.75
N GLY A 498 -13.46 5.92 -12.19
CA GLY A 498 -13.46 6.29 -10.76
C GLY A 498 -12.72 5.32 -9.85
N THR A 499 -12.31 4.14 -10.33
CA THR A 499 -11.48 3.20 -9.57
C THR A 499 -9.99 3.55 -9.71
N SER A 500 -9.17 3.01 -8.82
CA SER A 500 -7.70 3.06 -8.93
C SER A 500 -7.15 1.64 -9.09
N HIS A 501 -5.92 1.54 -9.54
CA HIS A 501 -5.20 0.28 -9.71
C HIS A 501 -4.89 -0.46 -8.41
#